data_b6bbcef5556a6cffcf5441a43111138d
#
_entry.id   b6bbcef5556a6cffcf5441a43111138d
#
_cell.length_a   1.000
_cell.length_b   1.000
_cell.length_c   1.000
_cell.angle_alpha   90.00
_cell.angle_beta   90.00
_cell.angle_gamma   90.00
#
_symmetry.space_group_name_H-M   'P 1'
#
loop_
_entity.id
_entity.type
_entity.pdbx_description
1 polymer ?
#
loop_
_entity_poly.entity_id
_entity_poly.type
_entity_poly.pdbx_seq_one_letter_code
_entity_poly.pdbx_strand_id
1 'polypeptide(L)'
;PNVFSDFRAPQTDFESIGKLDDLLRRDITKYANVFIDESHRFRTETNETYEKLAQICRGKRVILVSATPLNNFPRDILSQVKLFQPGKNSTIPNLRNMEALFAAMEKRLKGLDRQKDRDQLLAAVRLNAKETRERVLKYLMIRRTRSEIEKYYGADMQEQGVRFPDVADPVALFYYFGPMENEVLTHTLSRILREFKY
;
A
#
# COMPACT_ATOMS: atom_id res chain seq x y z
N PRO A 1 -5.79 -19.71 -0.64
CA PRO A 1 -6.34 -20.61 0.39
C PRO A 1 -5.50 -21.87 0.58
N ASN A 2 -4.97 -22.44 -0.49
CA ASN A 2 -4.26 -23.73 -0.42
C ASN A 2 -2.85 -23.64 0.16
N VAL A 3 -2.18 -22.51 0.04
CA VAL A 3 -0.80 -22.32 0.55
C VAL A 3 -0.74 -22.48 2.07
N PHE A 4 -1.77 -22.08 2.79
CA PHE A 4 -1.81 -22.18 4.26
C PHE A 4 -2.20 -23.55 4.77
N SER A 5 -2.87 -24.39 3.97
CA SER A 5 -3.19 -25.77 4.35
C SER A 5 -1.92 -26.61 4.52
N ASP A 6 -0.89 -26.31 3.73
CA ASP A 6 0.38 -27.03 3.74
C ASP A 6 1.20 -26.77 5.02
N PHE A 7 1.00 -25.60 5.63
CA PHE A 7 1.71 -25.23 6.87
C PHE A 7 1.07 -25.77 8.14
N ARG A 8 -0.03 -26.53 8.07
CA ARG A 8 -0.75 -27.11 9.23
C ARG A 8 -0.78 -26.15 10.42
N ALA A 9 -1.28 -24.93 10.21
CA ALA A 9 -1.41 -23.93 11.26
C ALA A 9 -2.72 -24.18 12.04
N PRO A 10 -2.72 -24.99 13.13
CA PRO A 10 -3.90 -25.22 13.94
C PRO A 10 -4.33 -23.90 14.57
N GLN A 11 -5.61 -23.69 14.75
CA GLN A 11 -6.19 -22.48 15.36
C GLN A 11 -6.05 -21.20 14.51
N THR A 12 -5.99 -21.33 13.19
CA THR A 12 -5.99 -20.19 12.27
C THR A 12 -7.32 -20.13 11.53
N ASP A 13 -8.01 -19.01 11.62
CA ASP A 13 -9.23 -18.73 10.86
C ASP A 13 -8.91 -17.79 9.70
N PHE A 14 -9.50 -18.04 8.54
CA PHE A 14 -9.38 -17.23 7.34
C PHE A 14 -10.71 -16.56 7.03
N GLU A 15 -10.68 -15.24 6.89
CA GLU A 15 -11.87 -14.49 6.55
C GLU A 15 -11.62 -13.51 5.41
N SER A 16 -12.65 -13.31 4.59
CA SER A 16 -12.60 -12.28 3.55
C SER A 16 -12.94 -10.92 4.13
N ILE A 17 -12.46 -9.85 3.47
CA ILE A 17 -12.74 -8.46 3.86
C ILE A 17 -14.24 -8.17 3.94
N GLY A 18 -15.06 -8.82 3.11
CA GLY A 18 -16.51 -8.67 3.14
C GLY A 18 -17.21 -9.28 4.35
N LYS A 19 -16.49 -10.03 5.20
CA LYS A 19 -17.04 -10.72 6.37
C LYS A 19 -16.50 -10.18 7.71
N LEU A 20 -15.98 -8.97 7.76
CA LEU A 20 -15.46 -8.38 8.99
C LEU A 20 -16.54 -8.17 10.04
N ASP A 21 -17.80 -7.92 9.65
CA ASP A 21 -18.93 -7.84 10.59
C ASP A 21 -19.19 -9.18 11.28
N ASP A 22 -19.14 -10.27 10.54
CA ASP A 22 -19.32 -11.61 11.10
C ASP A 22 -18.18 -11.97 12.05
N LEU A 23 -16.95 -11.53 11.71
CA LEU A 23 -15.79 -11.72 12.58
C LEU A 23 -15.92 -10.93 13.89
N LEU A 24 -16.39 -9.69 13.83
CA LEU A 24 -16.61 -8.84 15.02
C LEU A 24 -17.72 -9.36 15.95
N ARG A 25 -18.65 -10.17 15.44
CA ARG A 25 -19.70 -10.82 16.27
C ARG A 25 -19.18 -12.06 17.02
N ARG A 26 -18.03 -12.59 16.63
CA ARG A 26 -17.40 -13.75 17.29
C ARG A 26 -16.50 -13.28 18.43
N ASP A 27 -16.11 -14.21 19.31
CA ASP A 27 -15.05 -13.94 20.26
C ASP A 27 -13.70 -13.88 19.54
N ILE A 28 -13.23 -12.66 19.30
CA ILE A 28 -11.93 -12.38 18.66
C ILE A 28 -10.79 -12.26 19.67
N THR A 29 -11.07 -12.36 20.98
CA THR A 29 -10.03 -12.23 22.02
C THR A 29 -9.07 -13.41 22.02
N LYS A 30 -9.51 -14.56 21.55
CA LYS A 30 -8.69 -15.78 21.38
C LYS A 30 -7.53 -15.63 20.39
N TYR A 31 -7.59 -14.63 19.47
CA TYR A 31 -6.53 -14.42 18.49
C TYR A 31 -5.49 -13.44 19.02
N ALA A 32 -4.23 -13.87 19.06
CA ALA A 32 -3.10 -13.02 19.43
C ALA A 32 -2.48 -12.28 18.22
N ASN A 33 -2.63 -12.84 17.03
CA ASN A 33 -2.02 -12.32 15.79
C ASN A 33 -3.09 -12.09 14.72
N VAL A 34 -2.89 -11.06 13.91
CA VAL A 34 -3.72 -10.74 12.73
C VAL A 34 -2.79 -10.57 11.54
N PHE A 35 -3.01 -11.34 10.49
CA PHE A 35 -2.32 -11.23 9.21
C PHE A 35 -3.27 -10.60 8.20
N ILE A 36 -2.84 -9.54 7.54
CA ILE A 36 -3.65 -8.81 6.56
C ILE A 36 -2.92 -8.84 5.23
N ASP A 37 -3.45 -9.65 4.31
CA ASP A 37 -2.95 -9.69 2.95
C ASP A 37 -3.51 -8.54 2.13
N GLU A 38 -2.75 -8.08 1.13
CA GLU A 38 -3.06 -6.93 0.28
C GLU A 38 -3.42 -5.67 1.11
N SER A 39 -2.62 -5.42 2.15
CA SER A 39 -2.88 -4.35 3.13
C SER A 39 -2.93 -2.95 2.51
N HIS A 40 -2.40 -2.75 1.31
CA HIS A 40 -2.53 -1.50 0.56
C HIS A 40 -3.98 -1.09 0.28
N ARG A 41 -4.95 -1.99 0.42
CA ARG A 41 -6.38 -1.68 0.31
C ARG A 41 -6.90 -0.84 1.49
N PHE A 42 -6.18 -0.81 2.62
CA PHE A 42 -6.56 -0.10 3.85
C PHE A 42 -5.80 1.22 4.02
N ARG A 43 -5.64 1.97 2.95
CA ARG A 43 -4.97 3.28 2.92
C ARG A 43 -5.87 4.46 3.30
N THR A 44 -7.19 4.25 3.40
CA THR A 44 -8.17 5.31 3.69
C THR A 44 -8.84 5.05 5.03
N GLU A 45 -8.51 5.86 6.03
CA GLU A 45 -9.01 5.71 7.41
C GLU A 45 -10.51 6.00 7.56
N THR A 46 -11.10 6.78 6.66
CA THR A 46 -12.52 7.16 6.69
C THR A 46 -13.47 6.08 6.15
N ASN A 47 -12.93 4.91 5.80
CA ASN A 47 -13.72 3.80 5.28
C ASN A 47 -14.21 2.92 6.44
N GLU A 48 -15.49 2.57 6.44
CA GLU A 48 -16.10 1.67 7.43
C GLU A 48 -15.35 0.33 7.56
N THR A 49 -14.86 -0.20 6.45
CA THR A 49 -14.04 -1.42 6.43
C THR A 49 -12.73 -1.25 7.21
N TYR A 50 -12.10 -0.08 7.11
CA TYR A 50 -10.90 0.24 7.87
C TYR A 50 -11.19 0.32 9.37
N GLU A 51 -12.28 0.95 9.76
CA GLU A 51 -12.69 1.07 11.18
C GLU A 51 -12.94 -0.31 11.81
N LYS A 52 -13.64 -1.20 11.09
CA LYS A 52 -13.87 -2.58 11.52
C LYS A 52 -12.56 -3.34 11.69
N LEU A 53 -11.66 -3.19 10.71
CA LEU A 53 -10.35 -3.83 10.76
C LEU A 53 -9.51 -3.29 11.93
N ALA A 54 -9.53 -1.99 12.18
CA ALA A 54 -8.83 -1.37 13.31
C ALA A 54 -9.35 -1.89 14.66
N GLN A 55 -10.66 -2.15 14.78
CA GLN A 55 -11.23 -2.80 15.98
C GLN A 55 -10.70 -4.22 16.16
N ILE A 56 -10.63 -5.00 15.07
CA ILE A 56 -10.09 -6.37 15.10
C ILE A 56 -8.61 -6.37 15.50
N CYS A 57 -7.83 -5.41 15.01
CA CYS A 57 -6.39 -5.30 15.27
C CYS A 57 -6.06 -4.83 16.70
N ARG A 58 -7.01 -4.23 17.41
CA ARG A 58 -6.76 -3.64 18.73
C ARG A 58 -6.20 -4.64 19.72
N GLY A 59 -5.04 -4.33 20.30
CA GLY A 59 -4.38 -5.16 21.30
C GLY A 59 -3.74 -6.44 20.75
N LYS A 60 -3.65 -6.59 19.43
CA LYS A 60 -3.08 -7.78 18.78
C LYS A 60 -1.76 -7.45 18.10
N ARG A 61 -0.98 -8.47 17.82
CA ARG A 61 0.17 -8.37 16.93
C ARG A 61 -0.32 -8.39 15.49
N VAL A 62 -0.05 -7.33 14.74
CA VAL A 62 -0.54 -7.18 13.37
C VAL A 62 0.63 -7.32 12.39
N ILE A 63 0.45 -8.14 11.38
CA ILE A 63 1.38 -8.34 10.27
C ILE A 63 0.67 -7.96 8.98
N LEU A 64 1.17 -6.92 8.32
CA LEU A 64 0.67 -6.45 7.04
C LEU A 64 1.52 -7.03 5.91
N VAL A 65 0.88 -7.61 4.93
CA VAL A 65 1.53 -8.12 3.71
C VAL A 65 1.04 -7.30 2.52
N SER A 66 1.97 -6.79 1.73
CA SER A 66 1.65 -6.03 0.51
C SER A 66 2.85 -5.99 -0.43
N ALA A 67 2.58 -6.10 -1.73
CA ALA A 67 3.58 -5.85 -2.77
C ALA A 67 3.86 -4.34 -2.96
N THR A 68 2.87 -3.49 -2.70
CA THR A 68 2.91 -2.04 -2.95
C THR A 68 2.39 -1.24 -1.76
N PRO A 69 3.13 -1.19 -0.63
CA PRO A 69 2.66 -0.52 0.58
C PRO A 69 2.53 1.01 0.39
N LEU A 70 3.37 1.60 -0.46
CA LEU A 70 3.31 3.01 -0.85
C LEU A 70 2.71 3.11 -2.25
N ASN A 71 1.61 3.83 -2.40
CA ASN A 71 0.96 4.01 -3.68
C ASN A 71 1.06 5.47 -4.17
N ASN A 72 0.24 6.38 -3.67
CA ASN A 72 0.17 7.74 -4.20
C ASN A 72 0.66 8.80 -3.21
N PHE A 73 0.39 8.62 -1.91
CA PHE A 73 0.63 9.65 -0.91
C PHE A 73 1.33 9.07 0.33
N PRO A 74 2.12 9.88 1.04
CA PRO A 74 2.72 9.49 2.33
C PRO A 74 1.68 8.97 3.33
N ARG A 75 0.47 9.55 3.33
CA ARG A 75 -0.63 9.16 4.19
C ARG A 75 -1.09 7.72 4.01
N ASP A 76 -0.91 7.14 2.84
CA ASP A 76 -1.25 5.73 2.58
C ASP A 76 -0.49 4.78 3.53
N ILE A 77 0.76 5.10 3.83
CA ILE A 77 1.57 4.34 4.81
C ILE A 77 1.12 4.64 6.24
N LEU A 78 0.86 5.91 6.57
CA LEU A 78 0.40 6.27 7.90
C LEU A 78 -0.86 5.49 8.28
N SER A 79 -1.86 5.44 7.41
CA SER A 79 -3.10 4.72 7.64
C SER A 79 -2.86 3.23 7.90
N GLN A 80 -2.01 2.58 7.11
CA GLN A 80 -1.67 1.18 7.33
C GLN A 80 -0.93 0.97 8.67
N VAL A 81 0.04 1.82 8.99
CA VAL A 81 0.79 1.72 10.26
C VAL A 81 -0.11 1.98 11.47
N LYS A 82 -1.10 2.85 11.35
CA LYS A 82 -2.07 3.13 12.43
C LYS A 82 -2.94 1.94 12.84
N LEU A 83 -3.00 0.88 12.05
CA LEU A 83 -3.65 -0.37 12.46
C LEU A 83 -2.96 -1.06 13.65
N PHE A 84 -1.69 -0.77 13.90
CA PHE A 84 -0.91 -1.40 14.98
C PHE A 84 -0.01 -0.42 15.77
N GLN A 85 0.09 0.84 15.34
CA GLN A 85 0.89 1.86 16.02
C GLN A 85 0.06 3.11 16.29
N PRO A 86 0.08 3.67 17.51
CA PRO A 86 -0.55 4.95 17.80
C PRO A 86 0.10 6.08 16.97
N GLY A 87 -0.71 6.90 16.31
CA GLY A 87 -0.20 7.99 15.47
C GLY A 87 0.59 9.06 16.23
N LYS A 88 0.17 9.37 17.47
CA LYS A 88 0.80 10.41 18.30
C LYS A 88 1.76 9.88 19.37
N ASN A 89 1.70 8.61 19.73
CA ASN A 89 2.55 7.96 20.74
C ASN A 89 3.15 6.67 20.16
N SER A 90 3.83 6.79 19.03
CA SER A 90 4.49 5.67 18.37
C SER A 90 5.64 5.11 19.22
N THR A 91 5.84 3.81 19.14
CA THR A 91 6.99 3.12 19.74
C THR A 91 8.22 3.09 18.82
N ILE A 92 8.13 3.70 17.64
CA ILE A 92 9.24 3.80 16.69
C ILE A 92 10.35 4.67 17.30
N PRO A 93 11.62 4.22 17.32
CA PRO A 93 12.72 5.00 17.86
C PRO A 93 12.83 6.39 17.22
N ASN A 94 12.93 7.43 18.05
CA ASN A 94 13.05 8.84 17.65
C ASN A 94 11.87 9.38 16.80
N LEU A 95 10.72 8.71 16.83
CA LEU A 95 9.53 9.13 16.11
C LEU A 95 8.25 8.94 16.97
N ARG A 96 8.09 9.77 17.99
CA ARG A 96 6.92 9.69 18.87
C ARG A 96 5.61 10.09 18.17
N ASN A 97 5.67 11.12 17.31
CA ASN A 97 4.49 11.65 16.61
C ASN A 97 4.61 11.44 15.11
N MET A 98 4.09 10.31 14.62
CA MET A 98 4.04 9.98 13.20
C MET A 98 3.10 10.93 12.44
N GLU A 99 1.95 11.28 13.01
CA GLU A 99 0.98 12.15 12.34
C GLU A 99 1.60 13.51 12.00
N ALA A 100 2.41 14.08 12.89
CA ALA A 100 3.12 15.33 12.63
C ALA A 100 4.16 15.18 11.49
N LEU A 101 4.87 14.05 11.43
CA LEU A 101 5.81 13.78 10.34
C LEU A 101 5.09 13.72 8.99
N PHE A 102 4.01 12.95 8.90
CA PHE A 102 3.28 12.79 7.65
C PHE A 102 2.53 14.06 7.24
N ALA A 103 2.01 14.83 8.19
CA ALA A 103 1.43 16.16 7.92
C ALA A 103 2.47 17.13 7.35
N ALA A 104 3.70 17.12 7.85
CA ALA A 104 4.80 17.93 7.30
C ALA A 104 5.15 17.50 5.85
N MET A 105 5.11 16.19 5.55
CA MET A 105 5.32 15.67 4.21
C MET A 105 4.22 16.12 3.24
N GLU A 106 2.96 16.06 3.66
CA GLU A 106 1.82 16.56 2.87
C GLU A 106 1.94 18.07 2.62
N LYS A 107 2.34 18.83 3.63
CA LYS A 107 2.54 20.29 3.51
C LYS A 107 3.60 20.64 2.47
N ARG A 108 4.67 19.84 2.33
CA ARG A 108 5.71 20.05 1.29
C ARG A 108 5.17 19.89 -0.12
N LEU A 109 4.17 19.03 -0.31
CA LEU A 109 3.57 18.77 -1.64
C LEU A 109 2.43 19.74 -1.95
N LYS A 110 1.87 20.37 -0.91
CA LYS A 110 0.72 21.26 -1.07
C LYS A 110 1.09 22.51 -1.86
N GLY A 111 0.34 22.78 -2.92
CA GLY A 111 0.51 23.97 -3.76
C GLY A 111 1.52 23.81 -4.90
N LEU A 112 2.22 22.67 -4.98
CA LEU A 112 3.11 22.39 -6.11
C LEU A 112 2.32 21.86 -7.32
N ASP A 113 2.45 22.53 -8.46
CA ASP A 113 1.85 22.11 -9.71
C ASP A 113 2.73 21.06 -10.41
N ARG A 114 2.11 20.01 -10.96
CA ARG A 114 2.85 18.92 -11.61
C ARG A 114 3.60 19.34 -12.89
N GLN A 115 3.13 20.36 -13.57
CA GLN A 115 3.73 20.83 -14.81
C GLN A 115 4.66 22.00 -14.55
N LYS A 116 4.25 22.98 -13.73
CA LYS A 116 5.02 24.21 -13.47
C LYS A 116 6.16 24.00 -12.49
N ASP A 117 5.94 23.20 -11.44
CA ASP A 117 6.89 23.03 -10.33
C ASP A 117 7.53 21.64 -10.32
N ARG A 118 7.71 21.04 -11.50
CA ARG A 118 8.12 19.64 -11.65
C ARG A 118 9.37 19.28 -10.83
N ASP A 119 10.42 20.09 -10.89
CA ASP A 119 11.68 19.79 -10.20
C ASP A 119 11.54 19.91 -8.68
N GLN A 120 10.80 20.91 -8.19
CA GLN A 120 10.49 21.08 -6.78
C GLN A 120 9.61 19.93 -6.27
N LEU A 121 8.63 19.54 -7.05
CA LEU A 121 7.76 18.40 -6.73
C LEU A 121 8.57 17.11 -6.63
N LEU A 122 9.45 16.83 -7.59
CA LEU A 122 10.32 15.65 -7.56
C LEU A 122 11.28 15.67 -6.38
N ALA A 123 11.85 16.80 -6.03
CA ALA A 123 12.70 16.96 -4.85
C ALA A 123 11.92 16.69 -3.57
N ALA A 124 10.72 17.25 -3.43
CA ALA A 124 9.83 17.01 -2.28
C ALA A 124 9.41 15.53 -2.15
N VAL A 125 9.03 14.89 -3.25
CA VAL A 125 8.68 13.47 -3.27
C VAL A 125 9.86 12.60 -2.87
N ARG A 126 11.07 12.86 -3.39
CA ARG A 126 12.30 12.13 -3.02
C ARG A 126 12.63 12.29 -1.54
N LEU A 127 12.52 13.51 -1.01
CA LEU A 127 12.75 13.77 0.41
C LEU A 127 11.73 13.03 1.29
N ASN A 128 10.43 13.10 0.95
CA ASN A 128 9.37 12.38 1.65
C ASN A 128 9.62 10.87 1.63
N ALA A 129 9.99 10.30 0.48
CA ALA A 129 10.30 8.88 0.35
C ALA A 129 11.51 8.47 1.20
N LYS A 130 12.56 9.31 1.25
CA LYS A 130 13.73 9.09 2.10
C LYS A 130 13.35 9.09 3.58
N GLU A 131 12.65 10.12 4.05
CA GLU A 131 12.22 10.22 5.45
C GLU A 131 11.29 9.08 5.85
N THR A 132 10.33 8.72 5.00
CA THR A 132 9.45 7.56 5.25
C THR A 132 10.25 6.28 5.42
N ARG A 133 11.20 6.02 4.52
CA ARG A 133 12.05 4.82 4.59
C ARG A 133 12.92 4.81 5.84
N GLU A 134 13.62 5.90 6.13
CA GLU A 134 14.64 5.94 7.19
C GLU A 134 14.05 6.07 8.58
N ARG A 135 12.92 6.78 8.72
CA ARG A 135 12.32 7.08 10.02
C ARG A 135 11.16 6.16 10.41
N VAL A 136 10.52 5.51 9.44
CA VAL A 136 9.34 4.67 9.68
C VAL A 136 9.62 3.22 9.24
N LEU A 137 9.78 3.00 7.94
CA LEU A 137 9.79 1.65 7.37
C LEU A 137 11.00 0.82 7.79
N LYS A 138 12.15 1.45 8.01
CA LYS A 138 13.36 0.78 8.50
C LYS A 138 13.11 -0.04 9.79
N TYR A 139 12.19 0.40 10.62
CA TYR A 139 11.88 -0.22 11.91
C TYR A 139 10.69 -1.18 11.88
N LEU A 140 9.85 -1.07 10.87
CA LEU A 140 8.56 -1.75 10.80
C LEU A 140 8.47 -2.75 9.65
N MET A 141 9.31 -2.61 8.60
CA MET A 141 9.13 -3.35 7.36
C MET A 141 10.29 -4.29 7.07
N ILE A 142 9.97 -5.52 6.72
CA ILE A 142 10.87 -6.46 6.10
C ILE A 142 10.57 -6.45 4.61
N ARG A 143 11.54 -6.07 3.80
CA ARG A 143 11.45 -6.08 2.34
C ARG A 143 12.30 -7.21 1.78
N ARG A 144 11.78 -7.87 0.74
CA ARG A 144 12.54 -8.80 -0.09
C ARG A 144 12.42 -8.37 -1.54
N THR A 145 13.54 -8.11 -2.19
CA THR A 145 13.60 -7.83 -3.62
C THR A 145 13.91 -9.10 -4.39
N ARG A 146 13.59 -9.13 -5.69
CA ARG A 146 13.97 -10.27 -6.56
C ARG A 146 15.46 -10.55 -6.50
N SER A 147 16.28 -9.51 -6.60
CA SER A 147 17.76 -9.64 -6.52
C SER A 147 18.25 -10.21 -5.19
N GLU A 148 17.58 -9.88 -4.06
CA GLU A 148 17.91 -10.48 -2.77
C GLU A 148 17.50 -11.96 -2.72
N ILE A 149 16.34 -12.30 -3.28
CA ILE A 149 15.89 -13.70 -3.36
C ILE A 149 16.84 -14.50 -4.22
N GLU A 150 17.21 -14.02 -5.39
CA GLU A 150 18.20 -14.67 -6.27
C GLU A 150 19.56 -14.85 -5.59
N LYS A 151 20.00 -13.82 -4.86
CA LYS A 151 21.27 -13.87 -4.13
C LYS A 151 21.32 -14.92 -3.02
N TYR A 152 20.23 -15.04 -2.25
CA TYR A 152 20.18 -15.91 -1.08
C TYR A 152 19.58 -17.29 -1.32
N TYR A 153 18.72 -17.42 -2.33
CA TYR A 153 17.96 -18.64 -2.62
C TYR A 153 18.14 -19.10 -4.08
N GLY A 154 19.10 -18.54 -4.83
CA GLY A 154 19.29 -18.84 -6.24
C GLY A 154 19.59 -20.32 -6.51
N ALA A 155 20.33 -20.99 -5.63
CA ALA A 155 20.61 -22.43 -5.74
C ALA A 155 19.32 -23.25 -5.63
N ASP A 156 18.51 -22.97 -4.61
CA ASP A 156 17.23 -23.67 -4.39
C ASP A 156 16.24 -23.38 -5.54
N MET A 157 16.25 -22.16 -6.09
CA MET A 157 15.43 -21.79 -7.24
C MET A 157 15.83 -22.58 -8.49
N GLN A 158 17.14 -22.75 -8.74
CA GLN A 158 17.65 -23.53 -9.86
C GLN A 158 17.28 -25.02 -9.73
N GLU A 159 17.44 -25.58 -8.54
CA GLU A 159 17.07 -26.98 -8.27
C GLU A 159 15.57 -27.23 -8.50
N GLN A 160 14.72 -26.26 -8.12
CA GLN A 160 13.27 -26.35 -8.33
C GLN A 160 12.82 -25.90 -9.73
N GLY A 161 13.73 -25.49 -10.62
CA GLY A 161 13.39 -24.97 -11.94
C GLY A 161 12.59 -23.66 -11.93
N VAL A 162 12.65 -22.92 -10.82
CA VAL A 162 11.95 -21.64 -10.64
C VAL A 162 12.88 -20.47 -11.00
N ARG A 163 12.39 -19.54 -11.82
CA ARG A 163 13.10 -18.30 -12.15
C ARG A 163 12.13 -17.12 -12.20
N PHE A 164 12.62 -15.94 -11.91
CA PHE A 164 11.86 -14.71 -12.17
C PHE A 164 11.80 -14.47 -13.69
N PRO A 165 10.66 -13.99 -14.20
CA PRO A 165 10.58 -13.60 -15.60
C PRO A 165 11.42 -12.37 -15.88
N ASP A 166 12.06 -12.36 -17.05
CA ASP A 166 12.71 -11.15 -17.57
C ASP A 166 11.65 -10.12 -17.96
N VAL A 167 11.97 -8.86 -17.67
CA VAL A 167 11.10 -7.73 -18.04
C VAL A 167 11.70 -7.10 -19.30
N ALA A 168 11.01 -7.27 -20.42
CA ALA A 168 11.37 -6.59 -21.66
C ALA A 168 11.10 -5.08 -21.57
N ASP A 169 11.79 -4.32 -22.39
CA ASP A 169 11.51 -2.90 -22.49
C ASP A 169 10.06 -2.65 -22.94
N PRO A 170 9.42 -1.59 -22.42
CA PRO A 170 8.06 -1.27 -22.80
C PRO A 170 7.96 -0.90 -24.27
N VAL A 171 7.05 -1.57 -24.99
CA VAL A 171 6.75 -1.29 -26.38
C VAL A 171 5.51 -0.39 -26.43
N ALA A 172 5.63 0.79 -27.07
CA ALA A 172 4.51 1.68 -27.26
C ALA A 172 3.58 1.12 -28.35
N LEU A 173 2.36 0.76 -27.95
CA LEU A 173 1.30 0.39 -28.89
C LEU A 173 0.42 1.62 -29.13
N PHE A 174 0.49 2.15 -30.36
CA PHE A 174 -0.33 3.29 -30.77
C PHE A 174 -1.64 2.78 -31.35
N TYR A 175 -2.73 3.28 -30.80
CA TYR A 175 -4.07 3.09 -31.36
C TYR A 175 -4.48 4.37 -32.10
N TYR A 176 -4.83 4.24 -33.34
CA TYR A 176 -5.31 5.36 -34.18
C TYR A 176 -6.82 5.26 -34.28
N PHE A 177 -7.48 6.28 -33.78
CA PHE A 177 -8.94 6.41 -33.93
C PHE A 177 -9.31 6.65 -35.38
N GLY A 178 -10.35 5.99 -35.85
CA GLY A 178 -11.02 6.36 -37.08
C GLY A 178 -11.69 7.76 -36.97
N PRO A 179 -12.08 8.38 -38.09
CA PRO A 179 -12.68 9.74 -38.08
C PRO A 179 -13.88 9.83 -37.14
N MET A 180 -14.78 8.87 -37.15
CA MET A 180 -15.97 8.83 -36.31
C MET A 180 -15.64 8.65 -34.82
N GLU A 181 -14.70 7.77 -34.48
CA GLU A 181 -14.24 7.54 -33.11
C GLU A 181 -13.53 8.78 -32.55
N ASN A 182 -12.71 9.45 -33.36
CA ASN A 182 -12.02 10.66 -32.98
C ASN A 182 -12.99 11.82 -32.72
N GLU A 183 -14.04 11.96 -33.54
CA GLU A 183 -15.12 12.94 -33.33
C GLU A 183 -15.85 12.72 -32.01
N VAL A 184 -16.28 11.48 -31.74
CA VAL A 184 -16.96 11.10 -30.49
C VAL A 184 -16.05 11.37 -29.29
N LEU A 185 -14.77 10.96 -29.34
CA LEU A 185 -13.81 11.18 -28.25
C LEU A 185 -13.63 12.67 -27.98
N THR A 186 -13.39 13.47 -29.03
CA THR A 186 -13.15 14.91 -28.91
C THR A 186 -14.36 15.63 -28.34
N HIS A 187 -15.56 15.28 -28.79
CA HIS A 187 -16.80 15.83 -28.28
C HIS A 187 -17.03 15.45 -26.81
N THR A 188 -16.83 14.18 -26.45
CA THR A 188 -16.99 13.68 -25.09
C THR A 188 -15.98 14.31 -24.14
N LEU A 189 -14.70 14.36 -24.50
CA LEU A 189 -13.67 15.01 -23.68
C LEU A 189 -13.97 16.50 -23.44
N SER A 190 -14.40 17.21 -24.48
CA SER A 190 -14.77 18.61 -24.36
C SER A 190 -15.93 18.84 -23.40
N ARG A 191 -16.92 17.93 -23.37
CA ARG A 191 -18.02 17.99 -22.41
C ARG A 191 -17.54 17.67 -20.99
N ILE A 192 -16.79 16.60 -20.80
CA ILE A 192 -16.23 16.21 -19.49
C ILE A 192 -15.42 17.37 -18.89
N LEU A 193 -14.55 18.00 -19.67
CA LEU A 193 -13.71 19.11 -19.19
C LEU A 193 -14.48 20.39 -18.87
N ARG A 194 -15.64 20.62 -19.50
CA ARG A 194 -16.45 21.83 -19.29
C ARG A 194 -17.55 21.66 -18.25
N GLU A 195 -18.21 20.51 -18.24
CA GLU A 195 -19.42 20.27 -17.45
C GLU A 195 -19.14 19.54 -16.13
N PHE A 196 -18.08 18.73 -16.07
CA PHE A 196 -17.70 17.99 -14.86
C PHE A 196 -16.46 18.62 -14.22
N LYS A 197 -16.68 19.42 -13.20
CA LYS A 197 -15.60 19.92 -12.33
C LYS A 197 -15.35 18.88 -11.24
N TYR A 198 -14.29 18.12 -11.38
CA TYR A 198 -13.76 17.25 -10.32
C TYR A 198 -12.67 17.97 -9.53
#